data_80697fbf088a98857d457cce51061d2f
#
_entry.id   80697fbf088a98857d457cce51061d2f
#
_cell.length_a   1.000
_cell.length_b   1.000
_cell.length_c   1.000
_cell.angle_alpha   90.00
_cell.angle_beta   90.00
_cell.angle_gamma   90.00
#
_symmetry.space_group_name_H-M   'P 1'
#
loop_
_entity.id
_entity.type
_entity.pdbx_description
1 polymer ?
#
loop_
_entity_poly.entity_id
_entity_poly.type
_entity_poly.pdbx_seq_one_letter_code
_entity_poly.pdbx_strand_id
1 'polypeptide(L)'
;LSIGLHCRLIGRPVRAAALQRFIDYANTHEGVWFATREEIADHWAATHPHKRFTRPSQMTKEIFVETYGGIFEHSPWVAERAHKLELGPMHDNATGLHNALCRVFRSSTDAERLEVLIAHPDLAGKLAAARRLTAASTAEQAGAGLDALTDSERTDLMKMNSNYVKKHGFPFIIAVRDHKKEDI
;
A
#
# COMPACT_ATOMS: atom_id res chain seq x y z
N LEU A 1 18.97 18.73 5.85
CA LEU A 1 18.60 20.07 6.35
C LEU A 1 18.96 21.12 5.32
N SER A 2 18.04 22.00 4.97
CA SER A 2 18.33 23.16 4.10
C SER A 2 18.17 24.44 4.91
N ILE A 3 19.18 25.31 4.85
CA ILE A 3 19.20 26.58 5.58
C ILE A 3 19.17 27.72 4.56
N GLY A 4 18.08 28.49 4.57
CA GLY A 4 17.95 29.69 3.74
C GLY A 4 18.72 30.87 4.33
N LEU A 5 19.68 31.39 3.58
CA LEU A 5 20.47 32.56 3.99
C LEU A 5 20.11 33.78 3.15
N HIS A 6 19.63 34.82 3.80
CA HIS A 6 19.39 36.10 3.14
C HIS A 6 20.63 36.99 3.25
N CYS A 7 21.25 37.41 2.14
CA CYS A 7 22.54 38.12 2.13
C CYS A 7 22.56 39.37 3.04
N ARG A 8 21.49 40.17 3.05
CA ARG A 8 21.37 41.35 3.94
C ARG A 8 21.33 41.03 5.44
N LEU A 9 20.94 39.79 5.78
CA LEU A 9 20.82 39.37 7.18
C LEU A 9 22.10 38.67 7.63
N ILE A 10 22.59 37.71 6.84
CA ILE A 10 23.76 36.91 7.22
C ILE A 10 25.08 37.62 7.06
N GLY A 11 25.16 38.62 6.18
CA GLY A 11 26.35 39.41 5.97
C GLY A 11 26.79 40.36 7.11
N ARG A 12 25.99 40.40 8.21
CA ARG A 12 26.37 41.13 9.41
C ARG A 12 27.37 40.33 10.25
N PRO A 13 28.47 40.94 10.76
CA PRO A 13 29.58 40.24 11.40
C PRO A 13 29.18 39.22 12.46
N VAL A 14 28.29 39.61 13.38
CA VAL A 14 27.83 38.73 14.46
C VAL A 14 27.05 37.50 13.92
N ARG A 15 26.25 37.67 12.90
CA ARG A 15 25.48 36.58 12.27
C ARG A 15 26.37 35.69 11.42
N ALA A 16 27.32 36.26 10.71
CA ALA A 16 28.34 35.53 9.93
C ALA A 16 29.17 34.64 10.89
N ALA A 17 29.61 35.19 12.02
CA ALA A 17 30.32 34.43 13.05
C ALA A 17 29.46 33.31 13.68
N ALA A 18 28.15 33.50 13.80
CA ALA A 18 27.25 32.45 14.27
C ALA A 18 27.10 31.31 13.24
N LEU A 19 27.00 31.66 11.95
CA LEU A 19 26.99 30.68 10.86
C LEU A 19 28.31 29.91 10.78
N GLN A 20 29.45 30.59 10.91
CA GLN A 20 30.76 29.94 10.94
C GLN A 20 30.83 28.90 12.07
N ARG A 21 30.46 29.27 13.29
CA ARG A 21 30.44 28.34 14.43
C ARG A 21 29.52 27.13 14.18
N PHE A 22 28.39 27.34 13.53
CA PHE A 22 27.49 26.25 13.16
C PHE A 22 28.15 25.31 12.15
N ILE A 23 28.79 25.86 11.11
CA ILE A 23 29.50 25.05 10.10
C ILE A 23 30.66 24.28 10.76
N ASP A 24 31.46 24.96 11.59
CA ASP A 24 32.58 24.33 12.32
C ASP A 24 32.07 23.20 13.21
N TYR A 25 30.98 23.40 13.95
CA TYR A 25 30.34 22.37 14.75
C TYR A 25 29.84 21.21 13.89
N ALA A 26 29.14 21.47 12.80
CA ALA A 26 28.62 20.43 11.91
C ALA A 26 29.76 19.57 11.30
N ASN A 27 30.91 20.19 10.97
CA ASN A 27 32.08 19.49 10.46
C ASN A 27 32.75 18.56 11.48
N THR A 28 32.41 18.67 12.78
CA THR A 28 32.91 17.71 13.80
C THR A 28 32.15 16.38 13.83
N HIS A 29 31.06 16.27 13.06
CA HIS A 29 30.21 15.08 13.04
C HIS A 29 30.43 14.25 11.76
N GLU A 30 30.80 13.00 11.90
CA GLU A 30 31.07 12.08 10.78
C GLU A 30 29.84 11.84 9.85
N GLY A 31 28.61 12.00 10.38
CA GLY A 31 27.37 11.81 9.62
C GLY A 31 26.90 13.04 8.84
N VAL A 32 27.71 14.11 8.78
CA VAL A 32 27.32 15.35 8.09
C VAL A 32 28.02 15.47 6.74
N TRP A 33 27.22 15.67 5.71
CA TRP A 33 27.67 15.91 4.35
C TRP A 33 27.20 17.28 3.87
N PHE A 34 28.15 18.16 3.56
CA PHE A 34 27.87 19.44 2.92
C PHE A 34 27.85 19.22 1.41
N ALA A 35 26.66 19.24 0.84
CA ALA A 35 26.45 18.89 -0.55
C ALA A 35 25.88 20.07 -1.36
N THR A 36 26.26 20.15 -2.61
CA THR A 36 25.57 20.96 -3.61
C THR A 36 24.22 20.36 -3.96
N ARG A 37 23.34 21.13 -4.60
CA ARG A 37 22.05 20.60 -5.07
C ARG A 37 22.21 19.51 -6.11
N GLU A 38 23.23 19.60 -6.94
CA GLU A 38 23.57 18.60 -7.96
C GLU A 38 23.97 17.27 -7.29
N GLU A 39 24.91 17.33 -6.33
CA GLU A 39 25.33 16.13 -5.56
C GLU A 39 24.15 15.47 -4.82
N ILE A 40 23.22 16.25 -4.25
CA ILE A 40 22.00 15.72 -3.63
C ILE A 40 21.11 15.04 -4.67
N ALA A 41 20.93 15.64 -5.85
CA ALA A 41 20.12 15.08 -6.92
C ALA A 41 20.73 13.78 -7.46
N ASP A 42 22.04 13.74 -7.66
CA ASP A 42 22.76 12.56 -8.14
C ASP A 42 22.72 11.44 -7.11
N HIS A 43 22.97 11.76 -5.84
CA HIS A 43 22.84 10.78 -4.76
C HIS A 43 21.42 10.22 -4.67
N TRP A 44 20.40 11.08 -4.77
CA TRP A 44 19.01 10.63 -4.75
C TRP A 44 18.68 9.72 -5.94
N ALA A 45 19.10 10.10 -7.15
CA ALA A 45 18.89 9.31 -8.35
C ALA A 45 19.58 7.93 -8.27
N ALA A 46 20.79 7.88 -7.70
CA ALA A 46 21.54 6.64 -7.51
C ALA A 46 20.93 5.73 -6.44
N THR A 47 20.46 6.30 -5.32
CA THR A 47 19.92 5.53 -4.19
C THR A 47 18.43 5.22 -4.34
N HIS A 48 17.70 6.04 -5.12
CA HIS A 48 16.27 5.87 -5.40
C HIS A 48 16.05 5.87 -6.92
N PRO A 49 16.57 4.88 -7.65
CA PRO A 49 16.40 4.83 -9.10
C PRO A 49 14.92 4.79 -9.45
N HIS A 50 14.55 5.58 -10.45
CA HIS A 50 13.18 5.61 -10.95
C HIS A 50 12.77 4.21 -11.42
N LYS A 51 11.88 3.56 -10.69
CA LYS A 51 11.25 2.33 -11.15
C LYS A 51 10.36 2.69 -12.34
N ARG A 52 10.77 2.30 -13.54
CA ARG A 52 9.88 2.35 -14.70
C ARG A 52 8.73 1.41 -14.41
N PHE A 53 7.57 1.96 -14.07
CA PHE A 53 6.36 1.15 -14.06
C PHE A 53 6.04 0.78 -15.50
N THR A 54 6.13 -0.50 -15.80
CA THR A 54 5.62 -1.01 -17.07
C THR A 54 4.12 -0.73 -17.11
N ARG A 55 3.66 -0.06 -18.16
CA ARG A 55 2.24 0.29 -18.30
C ARG A 55 1.40 -0.99 -18.38
N PRO A 56 0.28 -1.08 -17.68
CA PRO A 56 -0.60 -2.25 -17.73
C PRO A 56 -0.91 -2.74 -19.16
N SER A 57 -1.14 -1.79 -20.09
CA SER A 57 -1.40 -2.09 -21.50
C SER A 57 -0.20 -2.68 -22.28
N GLN A 58 1.01 -2.63 -21.71
CA GLN A 58 2.26 -3.08 -22.33
C GLN A 58 2.84 -4.31 -21.63
N MET A 59 2.18 -4.82 -20.59
CA MET A 59 2.63 -6.00 -19.86
C MET A 59 2.28 -7.28 -20.63
N THR A 60 3.17 -8.28 -20.56
CA THR A 60 2.78 -9.64 -20.94
C THR A 60 1.75 -10.17 -19.95
N LYS A 61 1.00 -11.21 -20.31
CA LYS A 61 0.01 -11.84 -19.43
C LYS A 61 0.64 -12.25 -18.09
N GLU A 62 1.82 -12.85 -18.14
CA GLU A 62 2.53 -13.37 -16.97
C GLU A 62 2.86 -12.22 -15.98
N ILE A 63 3.50 -11.16 -16.50
CA ILE A 63 3.86 -9.98 -15.70
C ILE A 63 2.60 -9.28 -15.16
N PHE A 64 1.54 -9.18 -15.97
CA PHE A 64 0.29 -8.57 -15.56
C PHE A 64 -0.37 -9.34 -14.42
N VAL A 65 -0.45 -10.66 -14.53
CA VAL A 65 -1.04 -11.53 -13.49
C VAL A 65 -0.17 -11.57 -12.24
N GLU A 66 1.16 -11.61 -12.36
CA GLU A 66 2.08 -11.50 -11.22
C GLU A 66 1.88 -10.18 -10.47
N THR A 67 1.69 -9.07 -11.20
CA THR A 67 1.55 -7.73 -10.62
C THR A 67 0.18 -7.49 -10.02
N TYR A 68 -0.89 -7.91 -10.69
CA TYR A 68 -2.27 -7.53 -10.36
C TYR A 68 -3.17 -8.70 -9.95
N GLY A 69 -2.70 -9.93 -10.05
CA GLY A 69 -3.48 -11.13 -9.73
C GLY A 69 -3.88 -11.24 -8.26
N GLY A 70 -3.17 -10.56 -7.36
CA GLY A 70 -3.48 -10.52 -5.93
C GLY A 70 -4.50 -9.45 -5.52
N ILE A 71 -4.96 -8.58 -6.46
CA ILE A 71 -5.94 -7.52 -6.14
C ILE A 71 -7.29 -8.13 -5.69
N PHE A 72 -7.74 -9.18 -6.37
CA PHE A 72 -8.82 -10.04 -5.89
C PHE A 72 -8.18 -11.23 -5.20
N GLU A 73 -8.19 -11.23 -3.88
CA GLU A 73 -7.46 -12.18 -3.05
C GLU A 73 -7.80 -13.63 -3.44
N HIS A 74 -6.79 -14.46 -3.65
CA HIS A 74 -6.92 -15.86 -4.12
C HIS A 74 -7.67 -16.06 -5.44
N SER A 75 -7.86 -14.98 -6.25
CA SER A 75 -8.65 -15.02 -7.48
C SER A 75 -7.90 -14.42 -8.69
N PRO A 76 -6.72 -14.93 -9.05
CA PRO A 76 -5.89 -14.38 -10.13
C PRO A 76 -6.58 -14.42 -11.50
N TRP A 77 -7.61 -15.25 -11.67
CA TRP A 77 -8.39 -15.34 -12.89
C TRP A 77 -9.03 -14.01 -13.31
N VAL A 78 -9.31 -13.11 -12.34
CA VAL A 78 -9.85 -11.76 -12.63
C VAL A 78 -8.82 -10.96 -13.43
N ALA A 79 -7.56 -10.96 -12.99
CA ALA A 79 -6.47 -10.30 -13.72
C ALA A 79 -6.20 -10.99 -15.06
N GLU A 80 -6.21 -12.33 -15.13
CA GLU A 80 -6.05 -13.07 -16.38
C GLU A 80 -7.11 -12.72 -17.43
N ARG A 81 -8.36 -12.57 -17.02
CA ARG A 81 -9.44 -12.17 -17.92
C ARG A 81 -9.38 -10.69 -18.27
N ALA A 82 -8.97 -9.82 -17.32
CA ALA A 82 -8.80 -8.40 -17.58
C ALA A 82 -7.72 -8.15 -18.63
N HIS A 83 -6.60 -8.89 -18.60
CA HIS A 83 -5.56 -8.80 -19.61
C HIS A 83 -6.09 -9.14 -21.02
N LYS A 84 -7.05 -10.08 -21.15
CA LYS A 84 -7.67 -10.44 -22.43
C LYS A 84 -8.60 -9.35 -23.00
N LEU A 85 -8.92 -8.29 -22.25
CA LEU A 85 -9.74 -7.18 -22.73
C LEU A 85 -9.00 -6.21 -23.67
N GLU A 86 -7.78 -6.55 -24.13
CA GLU A 86 -6.97 -5.68 -24.99
C GLU A 86 -6.79 -4.28 -24.36
N LEU A 87 -6.09 -4.25 -23.23
CA LEU A 87 -5.87 -3.03 -22.47
C LEU A 87 -5.13 -1.97 -23.33
N GLY A 88 -5.65 -0.75 -23.36
CA GLY A 88 -5.07 0.39 -24.05
C GLY A 88 -4.61 1.49 -23.08
N PRO A 89 -4.16 2.65 -23.59
CA PRO A 89 -3.62 3.74 -22.77
C PRO A 89 -4.55 4.25 -21.66
N MET A 90 -5.86 4.13 -21.83
CA MET A 90 -6.85 4.49 -20.82
C MET A 90 -6.78 3.61 -19.56
N HIS A 91 -6.16 2.42 -19.66
CA HIS A 91 -5.99 1.48 -18.56
C HIS A 91 -4.61 1.64 -17.85
N ASP A 92 -3.75 2.56 -18.33
CA ASP A 92 -2.41 2.81 -17.78
C ASP A 92 -2.41 3.73 -16.54
N ASN A 93 -3.53 3.79 -15.85
CA ASN A 93 -3.70 4.49 -14.59
C ASN A 93 -4.60 3.68 -13.64
N ALA A 94 -4.57 4.04 -12.36
CA ALA A 94 -5.29 3.30 -11.33
C ALA A 94 -6.79 3.17 -11.62
N THR A 95 -7.45 4.25 -12.06
CA THR A 95 -8.89 4.25 -12.33
C THR A 95 -9.25 3.36 -13.51
N GLY A 96 -8.52 3.46 -14.62
CA GLY A 96 -8.78 2.66 -15.81
C GLY A 96 -8.55 1.17 -15.55
N LEU A 97 -7.46 0.82 -14.87
CA LEU A 97 -7.18 -0.55 -14.48
C LEU A 97 -8.23 -1.11 -13.51
N HIS A 98 -8.58 -0.35 -12.48
CA HIS A 98 -9.65 -0.71 -11.55
C HIS A 98 -10.96 -1.00 -12.29
N ASN A 99 -11.36 -0.13 -13.22
CA ASN A 99 -12.59 -0.32 -14.00
C ASN A 99 -12.54 -1.59 -14.86
N ALA A 100 -11.38 -1.92 -15.45
CA ALA A 100 -11.21 -3.16 -16.23
C ALA A 100 -11.37 -4.40 -15.35
N LEU A 101 -10.71 -4.44 -14.19
CA LEU A 101 -10.82 -5.53 -13.22
C LEU A 101 -12.26 -5.68 -12.69
N CYS A 102 -12.88 -4.57 -12.28
CA CYS A 102 -14.26 -4.58 -11.81
C CYS A 102 -15.25 -5.00 -12.90
N ARG A 103 -15.02 -4.62 -14.16
CA ARG A 103 -15.83 -5.08 -15.28
C ARG A 103 -15.80 -6.60 -15.42
N VAL A 104 -14.63 -7.21 -15.36
CA VAL A 104 -14.47 -8.67 -15.40
C VAL A 104 -15.23 -9.32 -14.25
N PHE A 105 -15.02 -8.85 -13.02
CA PHE A 105 -15.69 -9.38 -11.85
C PHE A 105 -17.21 -9.26 -11.94
N ARG A 106 -17.73 -8.12 -12.33
CA ARG A 106 -19.18 -7.89 -12.44
C ARG A 106 -19.84 -8.70 -13.58
N SER A 107 -19.09 -9.00 -14.64
CA SER A 107 -19.58 -9.81 -15.76
C SER A 107 -19.41 -11.31 -15.57
N SER A 108 -18.79 -11.75 -14.50
CA SER A 108 -18.65 -13.16 -14.14
C SER A 108 -19.98 -13.75 -13.63
N THR A 109 -20.05 -15.07 -13.55
CA THR A 109 -21.21 -15.79 -13.02
C THR A 109 -21.38 -15.55 -11.52
N ASP A 110 -22.59 -15.78 -10.99
CA ASP A 110 -22.85 -15.69 -9.53
C ASP A 110 -21.99 -16.67 -8.76
N ALA A 111 -21.76 -17.87 -9.31
CA ALA A 111 -20.88 -18.86 -8.70
C ALA A 111 -19.44 -18.37 -8.58
N GLU A 112 -18.87 -17.82 -9.64
CA GLU A 112 -17.52 -17.26 -9.63
C GLU A 112 -17.39 -16.07 -8.66
N ARG A 113 -18.39 -15.19 -8.59
CA ARG A 113 -18.40 -14.10 -7.63
C ARG A 113 -18.48 -14.59 -6.19
N LEU A 114 -19.29 -15.64 -5.95
CA LEU A 114 -19.39 -16.24 -4.64
C LEU A 114 -18.07 -16.91 -4.23
N GLU A 115 -17.37 -17.58 -5.16
CA GLU A 115 -16.03 -18.15 -4.88
C GLU A 115 -15.04 -17.09 -4.43
N VAL A 116 -15.02 -15.90 -5.06
CA VAL A 116 -14.17 -14.78 -4.63
C VAL A 116 -14.50 -14.35 -3.20
N LEU A 117 -15.79 -14.25 -2.85
CA LEU A 117 -16.22 -13.90 -1.49
C LEU A 117 -15.84 -14.97 -0.47
N ILE A 118 -15.99 -16.26 -0.81
CA ILE A 118 -15.61 -17.38 0.05
C ILE A 118 -14.09 -17.45 0.27
N ALA A 119 -13.32 -17.10 -0.76
CA ALA A 119 -11.85 -17.09 -0.69
C ALA A 119 -11.30 -15.94 0.15
N HIS A 120 -12.11 -14.91 0.41
CA HIS A 120 -11.68 -13.76 1.21
C HIS A 120 -11.50 -14.17 2.69
N PRO A 121 -10.37 -13.79 3.34
CA PRO A 121 -10.13 -14.18 4.73
C PRO A 121 -11.03 -13.43 5.70
N ASP A 122 -11.45 -14.13 6.75
CA ASP A 122 -12.19 -13.54 7.88
C ASP A 122 -11.38 -12.43 8.57
N LEU A 123 -12.07 -11.39 9.02
CA LEU A 123 -11.48 -10.36 9.89
C LEU A 123 -11.02 -10.98 11.20
N ALA A 124 -9.74 -10.75 11.56
CA ALA A 124 -9.10 -11.30 12.76
C ALA A 124 -9.30 -12.82 12.96
N GLY A 125 -9.67 -13.53 11.91
CA GLY A 125 -9.95 -14.96 11.93
C GLY A 125 -8.69 -15.84 11.97
N LYS A 126 -8.87 -17.15 11.74
CA LYS A 126 -7.80 -18.16 11.80
C LYS A 126 -6.63 -17.85 10.85
N LEU A 127 -6.88 -17.25 9.69
CA LEU A 127 -5.83 -16.89 8.72
C LEU A 127 -4.97 -15.73 9.22
N ALA A 128 -5.57 -14.74 9.91
CA ALA A 128 -4.86 -13.65 10.57
C ALA A 128 -3.96 -14.20 11.70
N ALA A 129 -4.52 -15.06 12.55
CA ALA A 129 -3.77 -15.72 13.62
C ALA A 129 -2.63 -16.61 13.09
N ALA A 130 -2.81 -17.25 11.93
CA ALA A 130 -1.81 -18.08 11.26
C ALA A 130 -0.79 -17.29 10.41
N ARG A 131 -0.87 -15.95 10.37
CA ARG A 131 -0.03 -15.09 9.51
C ARG A 131 -0.07 -15.47 8.02
N ARG A 132 -1.21 -15.91 7.53
CA ARG A 132 -1.43 -16.33 6.13
C ARG A 132 -2.18 -15.29 5.29
N LEU A 133 -2.34 -14.08 5.79
CA LEU A 133 -2.90 -12.94 5.05
C LEU A 133 -1.88 -12.39 4.05
N THR A 134 -2.37 -11.74 3.01
CA THR A 134 -1.52 -10.90 2.15
C THR A 134 -0.94 -9.74 2.96
N ALA A 135 0.19 -9.16 2.50
CA ALA A 135 0.80 -8.01 3.16
C ALA A 135 -0.16 -6.80 3.23
N ALA A 136 -1.00 -6.60 2.19
CA ALA A 136 -2.01 -5.55 2.15
C ALA A 136 -3.09 -5.77 3.21
N SER A 137 -3.69 -6.96 3.27
CA SER A 137 -4.72 -7.31 4.27
C SER A 137 -4.17 -7.25 5.70
N THR A 138 -2.92 -7.64 5.91
CA THR A 138 -2.26 -7.52 7.22
C THR A 138 -2.13 -6.06 7.65
N ALA A 139 -1.66 -5.19 6.75
CA ALA A 139 -1.48 -3.77 7.03
C ALA A 139 -2.82 -3.05 7.30
N GLU A 140 -3.87 -3.39 6.53
CA GLU A 140 -5.20 -2.81 6.71
C GLU A 140 -5.83 -3.22 8.04
N GLN A 141 -5.75 -4.50 8.42
CA GLN A 141 -6.28 -4.99 9.69
C GLN A 141 -5.52 -4.40 10.90
N ALA A 142 -4.20 -4.27 10.81
CA ALA A 142 -3.40 -3.60 11.83
C ALA A 142 -3.76 -2.10 11.95
N GLY A 143 -4.00 -1.42 10.82
CA GLY A 143 -4.45 -0.03 10.80
C GLY A 143 -5.79 0.21 11.51
N ALA A 144 -6.68 -0.78 11.50
CA ALA A 144 -7.95 -0.76 12.22
C ALA A 144 -7.85 -1.22 13.70
N GLY A 145 -6.66 -1.62 14.16
CA GLY A 145 -6.42 -2.10 15.53
C GLY A 145 -6.90 -3.54 15.78
N LEU A 146 -7.16 -4.31 14.73
CA LEU A 146 -7.60 -5.71 14.85
C LEU A 146 -6.49 -6.68 15.30
N ASP A 147 -5.25 -6.25 15.25
CA ASP A 147 -4.07 -6.94 15.80
C ASP A 147 -3.96 -6.77 17.33
N ALA A 148 -4.58 -5.72 17.89
CA ALA A 148 -4.57 -5.37 19.30
C ALA A 148 -5.87 -5.73 20.03
N LEU A 149 -6.65 -6.68 19.51
CA LEU A 149 -7.85 -7.19 20.17
C LEU A 149 -7.49 -7.95 21.46
N THR A 150 -8.26 -7.70 22.52
CA THR A 150 -8.24 -8.55 23.72
C THR A 150 -8.78 -9.96 23.42
N ASP A 151 -8.50 -10.92 24.28
CA ASP A 151 -8.98 -12.31 24.09
C ASP A 151 -10.52 -12.38 24.06
N SER A 152 -11.21 -11.55 24.83
CA SER A 152 -12.67 -11.45 24.81
C SER A 152 -13.17 -10.91 23.48
N GLU A 153 -12.66 -9.74 23.04
CA GLU A 153 -13.03 -9.13 21.76
C GLU A 153 -12.78 -10.08 20.59
N ARG A 154 -11.65 -10.79 20.60
CA ARG A 154 -11.31 -11.79 19.59
C ARG A 154 -12.30 -12.94 19.56
N THR A 155 -12.69 -13.46 20.74
CA THR A 155 -13.65 -14.55 20.87
C THR A 155 -15.02 -14.14 20.36
N ASP A 156 -15.47 -12.93 20.69
CA ASP A 156 -16.76 -12.39 20.24
C ASP A 156 -16.77 -12.17 18.72
N LEU A 157 -15.72 -11.60 18.16
CA LEU A 157 -15.59 -11.39 16.71
C LEU A 157 -15.58 -12.74 15.96
N MET A 158 -14.85 -13.75 16.46
CA MET A 158 -14.85 -15.09 15.87
C MET A 158 -16.24 -15.73 15.91
N LYS A 159 -16.99 -15.54 16.99
CA LYS A 159 -18.36 -16.04 17.11
C LYS A 159 -19.31 -15.34 16.14
N MET A 160 -19.20 -14.00 16.00
CA MET A 160 -19.98 -13.22 15.04
C MET A 160 -19.68 -13.64 13.61
N ASN A 161 -18.39 -13.75 13.23
CA ASN A 161 -17.97 -14.24 11.90
C ASN A 161 -18.52 -15.64 11.62
N SER A 162 -18.43 -16.56 12.57
CA SER A 162 -18.98 -17.93 12.43
C SER A 162 -20.48 -17.93 12.18
N ASN A 163 -21.23 -17.10 12.92
CA ASN A 163 -22.67 -16.96 12.75
C ASN A 163 -23.03 -16.32 11.39
N TYR A 164 -22.25 -15.34 10.95
CA TYR A 164 -22.42 -14.69 9.65
C TYR A 164 -22.22 -15.70 8.51
N VAL A 165 -21.12 -16.47 8.55
CA VAL A 165 -20.83 -17.51 7.54
C VAL A 165 -21.94 -18.57 7.51
N LYS A 166 -22.43 -19.03 8.68
CA LYS A 166 -23.55 -19.98 8.74
C LYS A 166 -24.82 -19.46 8.11
N LYS A 167 -25.07 -18.16 8.25
CA LYS A 167 -26.29 -17.52 7.72
C LYS A 167 -26.18 -17.19 6.23
N HIS A 168 -25.02 -16.73 5.75
CA HIS A 168 -24.85 -16.15 4.43
C HIS A 168 -24.00 -16.99 3.46
N GLY A 169 -23.23 -17.96 3.96
CA GLY A 169 -22.41 -18.86 3.15
C GLY A 169 -21.05 -18.30 2.73
N PHE A 170 -20.71 -17.07 3.17
CA PHE A 170 -19.41 -16.42 2.90
C PHE A 170 -18.99 -15.56 4.09
N PRO A 171 -17.69 -15.21 4.22
CA PRO A 171 -17.17 -14.36 5.31
C PRO A 171 -17.79 -12.96 5.33
N PHE A 172 -17.85 -12.34 6.52
CA PHE A 172 -18.15 -10.93 6.62
C PHE A 172 -16.97 -10.12 6.05
N ILE A 173 -17.25 -9.28 5.06
CA ILE A 173 -16.25 -8.49 4.34
C ILE A 173 -16.59 -7.01 4.49
N ILE A 174 -15.63 -6.22 4.97
CA ILE A 174 -15.72 -4.77 5.10
C ILE A 174 -14.37 -4.15 4.75
N ALA A 175 -14.38 -2.99 4.10
CA ALA A 175 -13.19 -2.19 3.94
C ALA A 175 -12.85 -1.52 5.27
N VAL A 176 -11.87 -2.05 5.99
CA VAL A 176 -11.52 -1.57 7.35
C VAL A 176 -10.72 -0.26 7.34
N ARG A 177 -10.31 0.25 6.18
CA ARG A 177 -9.70 1.57 6.06
C ARG A 177 -10.66 2.61 6.61
N ASP A 178 -10.15 3.51 7.45
CA ASP A 178 -10.90 4.58 8.13
C ASP A 178 -11.88 4.12 9.22
N HIS A 179 -11.89 2.82 9.57
CA HIS A 179 -12.60 2.26 10.71
C HIS A 179 -11.64 1.92 11.85
N LYS A 180 -12.16 1.93 13.06
CA LYS A 180 -11.50 1.41 14.26
C LYS A 180 -12.20 0.13 14.69
N LYS A 181 -11.51 -0.67 15.53
CA LYS A 181 -12.06 -1.94 16.04
C LYS A 181 -13.43 -1.80 16.71
N GLU A 182 -13.72 -0.63 17.28
CA GLU A 182 -14.99 -0.30 17.94
C GLU A 182 -16.13 -0.07 16.95
N ASP A 183 -15.83 0.17 15.67
CA ASP A 183 -16.80 0.44 14.60
C ASP A 183 -17.15 -0.82 13.80
N ILE A 184 -16.41 -1.91 14.01
CA ILE A 184 -16.49 -3.17 13.27
C ILE A 184 -17.22 -4.21 14.09
#